data_cfb2e115a3287658a95011f465cce8fe
#
_entry.id   cfb2e115a3287658a95011f465cce8fe
#
_cell.length_a   1.000
_cell.length_b   1.000
_cell.length_c   1.000
_cell.angle_alpha   90.00
_cell.angle_beta   90.00
_cell.angle_gamma   90.00
#
_symmetry.space_group_name_H-M   'P 1'
#
loop_
_entity.id
_entity.type
_entity.pdbx_description
1 polymer ?
#
loop_
_entity_poly.entity_id
_entity_poly.type
_entity_poly.pdbx_seq_one_letter_code
_entity_poly.pdbx_strand_id
1 'polypeptide(L)'
;MTKMKYYEETSALLHEFSEENQKYFEELWDSFNLAGFLYDEDYLREQIYLMMLDFSEAERDGMSAEDYLGKNPKKIMKEILKEAPRSSIKESLLTPILVLAVLRYYHLLGDFSKGPLLTVNLLTFLGQLLLFLVGFALVATILRWGLVQDSPKMKIGTYIVVGSLVLLVVLG
;
A
#
# COMPACT_ATOMS: atom_id res chain seq x y z
N MET A 1 -9.40 10.90 16.93
CA MET A 1 -8.03 11.46 16.84
C MET A 1 -7.73 11.78 15.38
N THR A 2 -6.92 12.80 15.05
CA THR A 2 -6.62 13.16 13.66
C THR A 2 -5.54 12.22 13.09
N LYS A 3 -5.58 11.85 11.79
CA LYS A 3 -4.59 10.99 11.09
C LYS A 3 -3.13 11.32 11.44
N MET A 4 -2.80 12.60 11.47
CA MET A 4 -1.44 13.09 11.78
C MET A 4 -1.00 12.76 13.20
N LYS A 5 -1.93 12.76 14.15
CA LYS A 5 -1.63 12.49 15.57
C LYS A 5 -1.25 11.01 15.79
N TYR A 6 -1.95 10.07 15.17
CA TYR A 6 -1.58 8.64 15.25
C TYR A 6 -0.19 8.37 14.66
N TYR A 7 0.16 9.04 13.56
CA TYR A 7 1.47 8.88 12.94
C TYR A 7 2.61 9.35 13.86
N GLU A 8 2.46 10.55 14.42
CA GLU A 8 3.47 11.13 15.32
C GLU A 8 3.61 10.32 16.61
N GLU A 9 2.50 9.91 17.22
CA GLU A 9 2.52 9.12 18.46
C GLU A 9 3.05 7.70 18.23
N THR A 10 2.69 7.05 17.12
CA THR A 10 3.21 5.72 16.75
C THR A 10 4.71 5.77 16.50
N SER A 11 5.19 6.81 15.78
CA SER A 11 6.62 6.99 15.52
C SER A 11 7.41 7.26 16.80
N ALA A 12 6.87 8.09 17.70
CA ALA A 12 7.51 8.37 18.99
C ALA A 12 7.62 7.11 19.84
N LEU A 13 6.53 6.34 19.93
CA LEU A 13 6.50 5.10 20.69
C LEU A 13 7.44 4.03 20.12
N LEU A 14 7.55 3.94 18.80
CA LEU A 14 8.47 3.01 18.12
C LEU A 14 9.93 3.28 18.51
N HIS A 15 10.32 4.55 18.61
CA HIS A 15 11.69 4.93 19.00
C HIS A 15 12.03 4.63 20.46
N GLU A 16 11.05 4.39 21.31
CA GLU A 16 11.27 3.98 22.70
C GLU A 16 11.59 2.48 22.83
N PHE A 17 11.28 1.67 21.82
CA PHE A 17 11.49 0.23 21.84
C PHE A 17 12.95 -0.15 21.54
N SER A 18 13.36 -1.35 21.97
CA SER A 18 14.63 -1.97 21.58
C SER A 18 14.72 -2.20 20.07
N GLU A 19 15.93 -2.23 19.49
CA GLU A 19 16.14 -2.40 18.06
C GLU A 19 15.43 -3.65 17.48
N GLU A 20 15.40 -4.74 18.25
CA GLU A 20 14.73 -5.97 17.87
C GLU A 20 13.22 -5.78 17.76
N ASN A 21 12.62 -5.11 18.74
CA ASN A 21 11.20 -4.86 18.78
C ASN A 21 10.79 -3.77 17.75
N GLN A 22 11.63 -2.75 17.53
CA GLN A 22 11.44 -1.79 16.44
C GLN A 22 11.30 -2.51 15.09
N LYS A 23 12.23 -3.40 14.78
CA LYS A 23 12.22 -4.16 13.52
C LYS A 23 10.95 -5.00 13.35
N TYR A 24 10.47 -5.60 14.43
CA TYR A 24 9.22 -6.36 14.40
C TYR A 24 8.02 -5.49 14.01
N PHE A 25 7.91 -4.31 14.61
CA PHE A 25 6.83 -3.37 14.30
C PHE A 25 7.00 -2.70 12.93
N GLU A 26 8.22 -2.49 12.45
CA GLU A 26 8.47 -2.04 11.08
C GLU A 26 7.98 -3.05 10.04
N GLU A 27 8.25 -4.35 10.22
CA GLU A 27 7.73 -5.40 9.34
C GLU A 27 6.19 -5.47 9.34
N LEU A 28 5.59 -5.27 10.52
CA LEU A 28 4.15 -5.17 10.67
C LEU A 28 3.62 -3.94 9.92
N TRP A 29 4.26 -2.77 10.11
CA TRP A 29 3.91 -1.51 9.47
C TRP A 29 3.99 -1.57 7.94
N ASP A 30 5.03 -2.17 7.38
CA ASP A 30 5.15 -2.37 5.93
C ASP A 30 3.99 -3.21 5.37
N SER A 31 3.58 -4.22 6.12
CA SER A 31 2.41 -5.04 5.75
C SER A 31 1.11 -4.23 5.80
N PHE A 32 0.95 -3.30 6.76
CA PHE A 32 -0.19 -2.40 6.86
C PHE A 32 -0.23 -1.35 5.75
N ASN A 33 0.90 -0.75 5.41
CA ASN A 33 0.97 0.21 4.30
C ASN A 33 0.49 -0.41 2.99
N LEU A 34 0.85 -1.67 2.76
CA LEU A 34 0.37 -2.40 1.59
C LEU A 34 -1.14 -2.70 1.65
N ALA A 35 -1.67 -2.96 2.84
CA ALA A 35 -3.09 -3.21 3.05
C ALA A 35 -3.96 -1.94 2.97
N GLY A 36 -3.41 -0.78 3.30
CA GLY A 36 -4.12 0.51 3.31
C GLY A 36 -4.77 0.89 1.98
N PHE A 37 -4.27 0.35 0.85
CA PHE A 37 -4.94 0.51 -0.45
C PHE A 37 -6.31 -0.17 -0.56
N LEU A 38 -6.58 -1.18 0.28
CA LEU A 38 -7.77 -2.03 0.19
C LEU A 38 -8.69 -1.92 1.40
N TYR A 39 -8.15 -1.45 2.52
CA TYR A 39 -8.83 -1.34 3.80
C TYR A 39 -8.73 0.07 4.35
N ASP A 40 -9.58 0.39 5.31
CA ASP A 40 -9.58 1.69 5.98
C ASP A 40 -8.26 1.94 6.68
N GLU A 41 -7.51 2.91 6.17
CA GLU A 41 -6.15 3.23 6.65
C GLU A 41 -6.17 3.76 8.10
N ASP A 42 -7.21 4.52 8.47
CA ASP A 42 -7.33 5.09 9.80
C ASP A 42 -7.59 3.98 10.83
N TYR A 43 -8.45 3.03 10.50
CA TYR A 43 -8.67 1.85 11.31
C TYR A 43 -7.39 1.04 11.51
N LEU A 44 -6.65 0.78 10.43
CA LEU A 44 -5.40 0.02 10.50
C LEU A 44 -4.36 0.72 11.38
N ARG A 45 -4.19 2.03 11.23
CA ARG A 45 -3.27 2.84 12.05
C ARG A 45 -3.64 2.81 13.52
N GLU A 46 -4.92 2.92 13.83
CA GLU A 46 -5.42 2.82 15.20
C GLU A 46 -5.08 1.45 15.81
N GLN A 47 -5.28 0.36 15.06
CA GLN A 47 -4.97 -0.98 15.56
C GLN A 47 -3.48 -1.17 15.86
N ILE A 48 -2.58 -0.66 15.00
CA ILE A 48 -1.13 -0.71 15.28
C ILE A 48 -0.81 0.10 16.53
N TYR A 49 -1.31 1.32 16.62
CA TYR A 49 -1.05 2.20 17.75
C TYR A 49 -1.48 1.56 19.07
N LEU A 50 -2.69 1.01 19.13
CA LEU A 50 -3.20 0.32 20.31
C LEU A 50 -2.34 -0.90 20.66
N MET A 51 -1.92 -1.68 19.69
CA MET A 51 -1.04 -2.83 19.88
C MET A 51 0.33 -2.44 20.42
N MET A 52 0.92 -1.35 19.92
CA MET A 52 2.19 -0.83 20.41
C MET A 52 2.05 -0.27 21.82
N LEU A 53 0.93 0.38 22.12
CA LEU A 53 0.64 0.90 23.46
C LEU A 53 0.52 -0.24 24.47
N ASP A 54 -0.21 -1.30 24.15
CA ASP A 54 -0.34 -2.49 24.99
C ASP A 54 1.01 -3.18 25.20
N PHE A 55 1.82 -3.26 24.13
CA PHE A 55 3.16 -3.86 24.19
C PHE A 55 4.14 -3.02 25.01
N SER A 56 3.97 -1.72 25.11
CA SER A 56 4.92 -0.82 25.79
C SER A 56 5.17 -1.18 27.26
N GLU A 57 4.19 -1.77 27.93
CA GLU A 57 4.35 -2.28 29.30
C GLU A 57 5.21 -3.57 29.32
N ALA A 58 4.97 -4.48 28.37
CA ALA A 58 5.75 -5.71 28.22
C ALA A 58 7.21 -5.44 27.82
N GLU A 59 7.45 -4.42 27.00
CA GLU A 59 8.79 -3.94 26.66
C GLU A 59 9.58 -3.49 27.91
N ARG A 60 8.93 -2.78 28.83
CA ARG A 60 9.57 -2.34 30.09
C ARG A 60 9.97 -3.52 30.97
N ASP A 61 9.25 -4.63 30.87
CA ASP A 61 9.56 -5.88 31.55
C ASP A 61 10.60 -6.72 30.80
N GLY A 62 11.14 -6.22 29.66
CA GLY A 62 12.16 -6.86 28.84
C GLY A 62 11.62 -7.99 27.95
N MET A 63 10.31 -8.00 27.68
CA MET A 63 9.70 -8.99 26.79
C MET A 63 9.92 -8.63 25.33
N SER A 64 10.17 -9.62 24.47
CA SER A 64 10.25 -9.39 23.03
C SER A 64 8.85 -9.29 22.39
N ALA A 65 8.74 -8.51 21.30
CA ALA A 65 7.50 -8.42 20.54
C ALA A 65 7.09 -9.78 19.95
N GLU A 66 8.08 -10.63 19.59
CA GLU A 66 7.83 -11.99 19.14
C GLU A 66 7.18 -12.88 20.20
N ASP A 67 7.60 -12.74 21.46
CA ASP A 67 7.06 -13.53 22.57
C ASP A 67 5.66 -13.02 22.97
N TYR A 68 5.43 -11.72 22.92
CA TYR A 68 4.17 -11.09 23.31
C TYR A 68 3.08 -11.25 22.24
N LEU A 69 3.41 -10.90 20.99
CA LEU A 69 2.47 -10.86 19.86
C LEU A 69 2.51 -12.14 19.00
N GLY A 70 3.62 -12.89 19.07
CA GLY A 70 3.86 -14.09 18.27
C GLY A 70 4.89 -13.86 17.17
N LYS A 71 5.52 -14.96 16.74
CA LYS A 71 6.68 -14.96 15.83
C LYS A 71 6.40 -14.46 14.40
N ASN A 72 5.16 -14.25 14.01
CA ASN A 72 4.83 -13.93 12.63
C ASN A 72 3.94 -12.69 12.54
N PRO A 73 4.52 -11.49 12.29
CA PRO A 73 3.77 -10.24 12.14
C PRO A 73 2.66 -10.31 11.09
N LYS A 74 2.88 -11.06 10.01
CA LYS A 74 1.89 -11.23 8.94
C LYS A 74 0.65 -12.02 9.38
N LYS A 75 0.80 -12.91 10.36
CA LYS A 75 -0.36 -13.64 10.90
C LYS A 75 -1.27 -12.70 11.68
N ILE A 76 -0.67 -11.81 12.48
CA ILE A 76 -1.39 -10.77 13.21
C ILE A 76 -2.12 -9.87 12.22
N MET A 77 -1.40 -9.42 11.18
CA MET A 77 -1.99 -8.63 10.12
C MET A 77 -3.22 -9.27 9.51
N LYS A 78 -3.16 -10.58 9.20
CA LYS A 78 -4.31 -11.30 8.65
C LYS A 78 -5.52 -11.32 9.59
N GLU A 79 -5.29 -11.39 10.88
CA GLU A 79 -6.35 -11.36 11.87
C GLU A 79 -7.01 -9.98 11.94
N ILE A 80 -6.22 -8.93 11.96
CA ILE A 80 -6.73 -7.55 11.92
C ILE A 80 -7.52 -7.29 10.63
N LEU A 81 -7.02 -7.74 9.49
CA LEU A 81 -7.69 -7.56 8.20
C LEU A 81 -9.03 -8.28 8.07
N LYS A 82 -9.31 -9.29 8.88
CA LYS A 82 -10.64 -9.95 8.89
C LYS A 82 -11.74 -9.03 9.39
N GLU A 83 -11.39 -8.15 10.33
CA GLU A 83 -12.34 -7.23 10.96
C GLU A 83 -12.24 -5.81 10.39
N ALA A 84 -11.18 -5.52 9.64
CA ALA A 84 -10.93 -4.21 9.09
C ALA A 84 -12.00 -3.82 8.05
N PRO A 85 -12.61 -2.63 8.18
CA PRO A 85 -13.50 -2.10 7.17
C PRO A 85 -12.72 -1.87 5.87
N ARG A 86 -13.42 -2.00 4.74
CA ARG A 86 -12.80 -1.73 3.44
C ARG A 86 -12.67 -0.24 3.21
N SER A 87 -11.60 0.15 2.56
CA SER A 87 -11.41 1.50 2.07
C SER A 87 -12.57 1.92 1.17
N SER A 88 -12.93 3.18 1.25
CA SER A 88 -13.92 3.78 0.35
C SER A 88 -13.44 3.68 -1.10
N ILE A 89 -14.35 3.36 -2.03
CA ILE A 89 -14.05 3.32 -3.48
C ILE A 89 -13.42 4.65 -3.94
N LYS A 90 -13.88 5.78 -3.38
CA LYS A 90 -13.33 7.10 -3.72
C LYS A 90 -11.86 7.24 -3.32
N GLU A 91 -11.50 6.78 -2.13
CA GLU A 91 -10.12 6.83 -1.62
C GLU A 91 -9.22 5.87 -2.40
N SER A 92 -9.70 4.64 -2.65
CA SER A 92 -8.96 3.64 -3.43
C SER A 92 -8.70 4.06 -4.88
N LEU A 93 -9.58 4.88 -5.49
CA LEU A 93 -9.43 5.36 -6.86
C LEU A 93 -8.62 6.65 -6.99
N LEU A 94 -8.49 7.43 -5.92
CA LEU A 94 -7.83 8.74 -5.98
C LEU A 94 -6.36 8.61 -6.39
N THR A 95 -5.62 7.71 -5.76
CA THR A 95 -4.20 7.48 -6.06
C THR A 95 -3.96 7.02 -7.50
N PRO A 96 -4.64 5.97 -8.02
CA PRO A 96 -4.45 5.57 -9.41
C PRO A 96 -4.89 6.64 -10.42
N ILE A 97 -5.93 7.41 -10.13
CA ILE A 97 -6.33 8.53 -10.99
C ILE A 97 -5.24 9.61 -11.02
N LEU A 98 -4.65 9.95 -9.88
CA LEU A 98 -3.57 10.92 -9.81
C LEU A 98 -2.33 10.44 -10.58
N VAL A 99 -1.94 9.18 -10.43
CA VAL A 99 -0.82 8.58 -11.19
C VAL A 99 -1.10 8.64 -12.69
N LEU A 100 -2.31 8.28 -13.10
CA LEU A 100 -2.72 8.38 -14.50
C LEU A 100 -2.64 9.82 -15.03
N ALA A 101 -3.10 10.80 -14.26
CA ALA A 101 -3.06 12.20 -14.63
C ALA A 101 -1.61 12.70 -14.82
N VAL A 102 -0.70 12.31 -13.91
CA VAL A 102 0.73 12.66 -14.03
C VAL A 102 1.37 12.02 -15.26
N LEU A 103 1.12 10.73 -15.51
CA LEU A 103 1.64 10.05 -16.70
C LEU A 103 1.12 10.70 -17.98
N ARG A 104 -0.16 11.09 -18.00
CA ARG A 104 -0.75 11.81 -19.14
C ARG A 104 -0.16 13.18 -19.35
N TYR A 105 0.11 13.91 -18.28
CA TYR A 105 0.78 15.19 -18.35
C TYR A 105 2.17 15.07 -19.03
N TYR A 106 2.97 14.08 -18.64
CA TYR A 106 4.28 13.83 -19.26
C TYR A 106 4.17 13.43 -20.74
N HIS A 107 3.17 12.63 -21.11
CA HIS A 107 2.91 12.29 -22.52
C HIS A 107 2.56 13.52 -23.34
N LEU A 108 1.70 14.40 -22.83
CA LEU A 108 1.35 15.66 -23.49
C LEU A 108 2.57 16.56 -23.69
N LEU A 109 3.44 16.67 -22.68
CA LEU A 109 4.71 17.43 -22.82
C LEU A 109 5.60 16.87 -23.93
N GLY A 110 5.68 15.55 -24.05
CA GLY A 110 6.42 14.89 -25.12
C GLY A 110 5.86 15.18 -26.52
N ASP A 111 4.54 15.23 -26.64
CA ASP A 111 3.87 15.53 -27.92
C ASP A 111 4.02 17.01 -28.31
N PHE A 112 4.00 17.95 -27.35
CA PHE A 112 4.32 19.36 -27.61
C PHE A 112 5.73 19.56 -28.20
N SER A 113 6.69 18.72 -27.83
CA SER A 113 8.06 18.80 -28.36
C SER A 113 8.16 18.37 -29.83
N LYS A 114 7.17 17.63 -30.36
CA LYS A 114 7.14 17.09 -31.73
C LYS A 114 6.46 18.01 -32.73
N GLY A 115 5.69 19.03 -32.29
CA GLY A 115 5.02 19.98 -33.19
C GLY A 115 3.91 20.80 -32.52
N PRO A 116 3.44 21.88 -33.16
CA PRO A 116 2.50 22.82 -32.57
C PRO A 116 1.03 22.34 -32.54
N LEU A 117 0.73 21.18 -33.14
CA LEU A 117 -0.64 20.63 -33.21
C LEU A 117 -0.73 19.37 -32.35
N LEU A 118 -1.49 19.46 -31.27
CA LEU A 118 -1.88 18.30 -30.45
C LEU A 118 -3.00 17.53 -31.16
N THR A 119 -2.66 16.44 -31.80
CA THR A 119 -3.65 15.48 -32.31
C THR A 119 -3.89 14.40 -31.25
N VAL A 120 -4.90 14.57 -30.42
CA VAL A 120 -5.33 13.54 -29.48
C VAL A 120 -6.22 12.54 -30.20
N ASN A 121 -5.73 11.34 -30.40
CA ASN A 121 -6.58 10.25 -30.91
C ASN A 121 -7.46 9.73 -29.76
N LEU A 122 -8.75 10.06 -29.80
CA LEU A 122 -9.72 9.69 -28.77
C LEU A 122 -9.78 8.18 -28.53
N LEU A 123 -9.67 7.37 -29.61
CA LEU A 123 -9.71 5.91 -29.50
C LEU A 123 -8.50 5.36 -28.76
N THR A 124 -7.31 5.88 -29.07
CA THR A 124 -6.08 5.53 -28.34
C THR A 124 -6.16 5.93 -26.89
N PHE A 125 -6.70 7.13 -26.60
CA PHE A 125 -6.90 7.61 -25.24
C PHE A 125 -7.83 6.70 -24.43
N LEU A 126 -8.99 6.34 -24.99
CA LEU A 126 -9.95 5.45 -24.32
C LEU A 126 -9.40 4.04 -24.15
N GLY A 127 -8.66 3.52 -25.13
CA GLY A 127 -7.99 2.22 -25.05
C GLY A 127 -6.95 2.17 -23.91
N GLN A 128 -6.12 3.20 -23.78
CA GLN A 128 -5.13 3.29 -22.72
C GLN A 128 -5.77 3.45 -21.33
N LEU A 129 -6.87 4.22 -21.22
CA LEU A 129 -7.64 4.35 -19.99
C LEU A 129 -8.21 2.99 -19.54
N LEU A 130 -8.79 2.24 -20.49
CA LEU A 130 -9.32 0.91 -20.21
C LEU A 130 -8.23 -0.07 -19.75
N LEU A 131 -7.10 -0.10 -20.47
CA LEU A 131 -5.94 -0.92 -20.11
C LEU A 131 -5.41 -0.59 -18.70
N PHE A 132 -5.35 0.70 -18.37
CA PHE A 132 -4.93 1.14 -17.04
C PHE A 132 -5.90 0.66 -15.94
N LEU A 133 -7.22 0.80 -16.17
CA LEU A 133 -8.22 0.35 -15.19
C LEU A 133 -8.20 -1.17 -14.99
N VAL A 134 -8.07 -1.94 -16.08
CA VAL A 134 -7.95 -3.40 -16.02
C VAL A 134 -6.67 -3.80 -15.28
N GLY A 135 -5.56 -3.16 -15.60
CA GLY A 135 -4.28 -3.39 -14.97
C GLY A 135 -4.30 -3.07 -13.48
N PHE A 136 -4.90 -1.95 -13.11
CA PHE A 136 -5.07 -1.58 -11.70
C PHE A 136 -5.93 -2.62 -10.95
N ALA A 137 -7.03 -3.06 -11.53
CA ALA A 137 -7.89 -4.09 -10.94
C ALA A 137 -7.15 -5.43 -10.75
N LEU A 138 -6.29 -5.81 -11.71
CA LEU A 138 -5.44 -6.99 -11.60
C LEU A 138 -4.42 -6.85 -10.46
N VAL A 139 -3.72 -5.72 -10.39
CA VAL A 139 -2.76 -5.44 -9.30
C VAL A 139 -3.46 -5.48 -7.95
N ALA A 140 -4.59 -4.79 -7.79
CA ALA A 140 -5.37 -4.80 -6.55
C ALA A 140 -5.80 -6.22 -6.15
N THR A 141 -6.20 -7.05 -7.12
CA THR A 141 -6.57 -8.45 -6.88
C THR A 141 -5.37 -9.28 -6.43
N ILE A 142 -4.21 -9.13 -7.10
CA ILE A 142 -2.98 -9.85 -6.75
C ILE A 142 -2.45 -9.43 -5.39
N LEU A 143 -2.48 -8.13 -5.06
CA LEU A 143 -2.11 -7.62 -3.74
C LEU A 143 -3.01 -8.21 -2.66
N ARG A 144 -4.32 -8.24 -2.90
CA ARG A 144 -5.28 -8.86 -1.99
C ARG A 144 -4.97 -10.34 -1.73
N TRP A 145 -4.64 -11.09 -2.78
CA TRP A 145 -4.26 -12.49 -2.64
C TRP A 145 -2.90 -12.65 -1.96
N GLY A 146 -1.94 -11.77 -2.24
CA GLY A 146 -0.61 -11.77 -1.64
C GLY A 146 -0.62 -11.48 -0.14
N LEU A 147 -1.52 -10.61 0.33
CA LEU A 147 -1.71 -10.35 1.76
C LEU A 147 -2.33 -11.55 2.49
N VAL A 148 -3.11 -12.37 1.78
CA VAL A 148 -3.76 -13.56 2.35
C VAL A 148 -2.86 -14.80 2.29
N GLN A 149 -1.95 -14.90 1.31
CA GLN A 149 -1.16 -16.10 1.03
C GLN A 149 0.34 -15.81 1.05
N ASP A 150 1.09 -16.44 1.97
CA ASP A 150 2.54 -16.31 2.13
C ASP A 150 3.33 -17.12 1.07
N SER A 151 3.12 -16.81 -0.21
CA SER A 151 3.85 -17.49 -1.27
C SER A 151 4.90 -16.56 -1.92
N PRO A 152 6.21 -16.88 -1.83
CA PRO A 152 7.26 -16.09 -2.47
C PRO A 152 7.11 -16.01 -3.99
N LYS A 153 6.49 -17.02 -4.61
CA LYS A 153 6.19 -17.04 -6.06
C LYS A 153 5.18 -15.96 -6.47
N MET A 154 4.26 -15.61 -5.57
CA MET A 154 3.27 -14.57 -5.84
C MET A 154 3.84 -13.16 -5.76
N LYS A 155 4.84 -12.92 -4.89
CA LYS A 155 5.56 -11.63 -4.86
C LYS A 155 6.23 -11.37 -6.22
N ILE A 156 6.92 -12.36 -6.76
CA ILE A 156 7.55 -12.26 -8.09
C ILE A 156 6.50 -12.01 -9.18
N GLY A 157 5.38 -12.73 -9.15
CA GLY A 157 4.26 -12.52 -10.07
C GLY A 157 3.70 -11.09 -10.02
N THR A 158 3.55 -10.53 -8.83
CA THR A 158 3.09 -9.15 -8.62
C THR A 158 4.06 -8.13 -9.24
N TYR A 159 5.37 -8.28 -9.02
CA TYR A 159 6.37 -7.39 -9.63
C TYR A 159 6.40 -7.49 -11.15
N ILE A 160 6.24 -8.69 -11.71
CA ILE A 160 6.18 -8.89 -13.17
C ILE A 160 4.94 -8.19 -13.75
N VAL A 161 3.77 -8.35 -13.13
CA VAL A 161 2.53 -7.74 -13.61
C VAL A 161 2.58 -6.21 -13.49
N VAL A 162 3.04 -5.67 -12.35
CA VAL A 162 3.21 -4.24 -12.16
C VAL A 162 4.23 -3.67 -13.16
N GLY A 163 5.38 -4.32 -13.31
CA GLY A 163 6.40 -3.91 -14.27
C GLY A 163 5.89 -3.93 -15.72
N SER A 164 5.15 -4.97 -16.11
CA SER A 164 4.55 -5.07 -17.46
C SER A 164 3.52 -3.98 -17.72
N LEU A 165 2.72 -3.61 -16.72
CA LEU A 165 1.73 -2.54 -16.84
C LEU A 165 2.37 -1.17 -16.97
N VAL A 166 3.42 -0.89 -16.18
CA VAL A 166 4.21 0.34 -16.30
C VAL A 166 4.84 0.43 -17.68
N LEU A 167 5.40 -0.67 -18.18
CA LEU A 167 6.02 -0.74 -19.52
C LEU A 167 5.01 -0.49 -20.63
N LEU A 168 3.81 -1.06 -20.54
CA LEU A 168 2.71 -0.83 -21.49
C LEU A 168 2.22 0.62 -21.51
N VAL A 169 2.21 1.29 -20.36
CA VAL A 169 1.81 2.71 -20.25
C VAL A 169 2.90 3.65 -20.76
N VAL A 170 4.18 3.28 -20.60
CA VAL A 170 5.33 4.11 -21.02
C VAL A 170 5.64 3.96 -22.50
N LEU A 171 5.44 2.78 -23.10
CA LEU A 171 5.78 2.49 -24.48
C LEU A 171 4.59 2.67 -25.46
N GLY A 172 3.34 2.77 -24.96
CA GLY A 172 2.15 3.02 -25.79
C GLY A 172 1.80 4.49 -25.87
#